data_569ba85bf48d688eade7d244eaaf3d53
#
_entry.id   569ba85bf48d688eade7d244eaaf3d53
#
_cell.length_a   1.000
_cell.length_b   1.000
_cell.length_c   1.000
_cell.angle_alpha   90.00
_cell.angle_beta   90.00
_cell.angle_gamma   90.00
#
_symmetry.space_group_name_H-M   'P 1'
#
loop_
_entity.id
_entity.type
_entity.pdbx_description
1 polymer ?
#
loop_
_entity_poly.entity_id
_entity_poly.type
_entity_poly.pdbx_seq_one_letter_code
_entity_poly.pdbx_strand_id
1 'polypeptide(L)'
;MSVIPQETDEALSPEAIEAARKIFAGPIAFLKSAPSLKFLPDMEAPEVAFAGRSNVGKSSLLNALTGRNSLARTSNTPGRTQELNFFDVGEDPVLFRLVDMPGYGFAKAPKDVVLRWRFLINDFLRGRTVLKRTLVLVDARHGIKDVDRDVMKMLDEAAVSYRIVLTKADKIKPTELEQTLAATIAEARTRPAAYPDVIAISSDTGQGIAELRALVIEAVS
;
A
#
# COMPACT_ATOMS: atom_id res chain seq x y z
N MET A 1 24.54 -11.38 -1.41
CA MET A 1 24.27 -11.34 0.04
C MET A 1 23.37 -10.15 0.29
N SER A 2 22.08 -10.41 0.54
CA SER A 2 21.08 -9.38 0.84
C SER A 2 21.32 -8.92 2.29
N VAL A 3 21.75 -7.67 2.47
CA VAL A 3 21.81 -7.07 3.83
C VAL A 3 20.43 -6.50 4.09
N ILE A 4 19.53 -7.35 4.57
CA ILE A 4 18.24 -6.93 5.11
C ILE A 4 18.52 -6.41 6.53
N PRO A 5 18.01 -5.26 6.96
CA PRO A 5 18.12 -4.79 8.34
C PRO A 5 17.52 -5.82 9.33
N GLN A 6 18.09 -5.98 10.52
CA GLN A 6 17.69 -7.01 11.51
C GLN A 6 16.18 -7.00 11.88
N GLU A 7 15.54 -5.83 11.89
CA GLU A 7 14.09 -5.71 12.15
C GLU A 7 13.21 -6.38 11.08
N THR A 8 13.69 -6.42 9.82
CA THR A 8 12.94 -7.05 8.73
C THR A 8 13.07 -8.58 8.76
N ASP A 9 14.19 -9.10 9.27
CA ASP A 9 14.41 -10.55 9.41
C ASP A 9 13.43 -11.18 10.40
N GLU A 10 13.14 -10.51 11.53
CA GLU A 10 12.18 -11.01 12.53
C GLU A 10 10.74 -10.96 12.02
N ALA A 11 10.37 -9.87 11.30
CA ALA A 11 9.04 -9.71 10.68
C ALA A 11 8.77 -10.74 9.59
N LEU A 12 9.78 -11.33 8.99
CA LEU A 12 9.69 -12.35 7.94
C LEU A 12 10.01 -13.77 8.45
N SER A 13 10.04 -13.98 9.77
CA SER A 13 10.18 -15.32 10.33
C SER A 13 8.99 -16.22 9.94
N PRO A 14 9.15 -17.54 9.86
CA PRO A 14 8.07 -18.47 9.57
C PRO A 14 6.88 -18.31 10.54
N GLU A 15 7.16 -18.03 11.81
CA GLU A 15 6.16 -17.81 12.86
C GLU A 15 5.37 -16.51 12.61
N ALA A 16 6.03 -15.42 12.24
CA ALA A 16 5.39 -14.15 11.91
C ALA A 16 4.52 -14.26 10.65
N ILE A 17 5.01 -14.94 9.63
CA ILE A 17 4.25 -15.23 8.39
C ILE A 17 2.99 -16.06 8.70
N GLU A 18 3.10 -17.10 9.52
CA GLU A 18 1.95 -17.93 9.88
C GLU A 18 0.95 -17.17 10.78
N ALA A 19 1.43 -16.34 11.71
CA ALA A 19 0.58 -15.47 12.52
C ALA A 19 -0.20 -14.47 11.63
N ALA A 20 0.47 -13.83 10.68
CA ALA A 20 -0.16 -12.94 9.74
C ALA A 20 -1.19 -13.65 8.85
N ARG A 21 -0.89 -14.88 8.39
CA ARG A 21 -1.82 -15.69 7.61
C ARG A 21 -3.12 -15.94 8.39
N LYS A 22 -3.05 -16.25 9.68
CA LYS A 22 -4.22 -16.46 10.55
C LYS A 22 -5.07 -15.21 10.69
N ILE A 23 -4.44 -14.04 10.90
CA ILE A 23 -5.14 -12.76 11.02
C ILE A 23 -5.88 -12.44 9.72
N PHE A 24 -5.22 -12.54 8.56
CA PHE A 24 -5.83 -12.26 7.26
C PHE A 24 -6.86 -13.33 6.81
N ALA A 25 -6.89 -14.51 7.41
CA ALA A 25 -7.94 -15.50 7.23
C ALA A 25 -9.20 -15.22 8.08
N GLY A 26 -9.09 -14.32 9.04
CA GLY A 26 -10.20 -13.90 9.92
C GLY A 26 -11.19 -12.94 9.26
N PRO A 27 -12.10 -12.34 10.05
CA PRO A 27 -13.08 -11.37 9.56
C PRO A 27 -12.40 -10.15 8.98
N ILE A 28 -12.79 -9.78 7.75
CA ILE A 28 -12.39 -8.52 7.11
C ILE A 28 -13.63 -7.97 6.41
N ALA A 29 -14.00 -6.73 6.72
CA ALA A 29 -15.22 -6.12 6.21
C ALA A 29 -14.96 -4.70 5.68
N PHE A 30 -15.69 -4.32 4.63
CA PHE A 30 -15.74 -2.93 4.21
C PHE A 30 -16.46 -2.10 5.27
N LEU A 31 -15.81 -1.08 5.79
CA LEU A 31 -16.37 -0.17 6.77
C LEU A 31 -17.14 0.96 6.09
N LYS A 32 -16.45 1.79 5.32
CA LYS A 32 -17.03 2.95 4.63
C LYS A 32 -16.11 3.56 3.58
N SER A 33 -16.67 4.41 2.74
CA SER A 33 -15.94 5.35 1.89
C SER A 33 -15.97 6.75 2.49
N ALA A 34 -14.86 7.48 2.36
CA ALA A 34 -14.73 8.86 2.81
C ALA A 34 -14.33 9.78 1.64
N PRO A 35 -15.29 10.53 1.06
CA PRO A 35 -15.02 11.49 -0.03
C PRO A 35 -14.34 12.77 0.48
N SER A 36 -14.33 13.02 1.78
CA SER A 36 -13.64 14.13 2.43
C SER A 36 -13.34 13.78 3.89
N LEU A 37 -12.47 14.58 4.54
CA LEU A 37 -12.00 14.33 5.92
C LEU A 37 -13.11 14.19 6.95
N LYS A 38 -14.22 14.90 6.79
CA LYS A 38 -15.37 14.83 7.72
C LYS A 38 -16.06 13.47 7.75
N PHE A 39 -15.82 12.62 6.75
CA PHE A 39 -16.40 11.27 6.68
C PHE A 39 -15.43 10.18 7.11
N LEU A 40 -14.22 10.55 7.53
CA LEU A 40 -13.25 9.58 8.06
C LEU A 40 -13.85 8.84 9.27
N PRO A 41 -13.53 7.54 9.43
CA PRO A 41 -13.87 6.84 10.66
C PRO A 41 -13.09 7.41 11.86
N ASP A 42 -13.50 7.04 13.07
CA ASP A 42 -12.73 7.31 14.28
C ASP A 42 -11.27 6.83 14.19
N MET A 43 -10.44 7.29 15.13
CA MET A 43 -9.02 6.92 15.22
C MET A 43 -8.77 5.85 16.31
N GLU A 44 -9.62 4.84 16.38
CA GLU A 44 -9.55 3.80 17.43
C GLU A 44 -8.63 2.63 17.07
N ALA A 45 -8.38 2.41 15.77
CA ALA A 45 -7.54 1.32 15.32
C ALA A 45 -6.38 1.84 14.45
N PRO A 46 -5.17 1.21 14.51
CA PRO A 46 -4.07 1.56 13.63
C PRO A 46 -4.40 1.29 12.16
N GLU A 47 -3.78 2.04 11.25
CA GLU A 47 -4.09 1.99 9.82
C GLU A 47 -2.85 1.74 8.97
N VAL A 48 -3.03 0.96 7.88
CA VAL A 48 -2.08 0.82 6.78
C VAL A 48 -2.76 1.23 5.49
N ALA A 49 -2.20 2.23 4.81
CA ALA A 49 -2.75 2.75 3.56
C ALA A 49 -2.06 2.15 2.33
N PHE A 50 -2.80 2.07 1.24
CA PHE A 50 -2.34 1.61 -0.07
C PHE A 50 -2.45 2.76 -1.07
N ALA A 51 -1.31 3.22 -1.55
CA ALA A 51 -1.18 4.26 -2.56
C ALA A 51 -0.62 3.66 -3.84
N GLY A 52 -1.06 4.13 -4.99
CA GLY A 52 -0.52 3.64 -6.25
C GLY A 52 -1.23 4.26 -7.45
N ARG A 53 -0.56 4.21 -8.59
CA ARG A 53 -1.14 4.68 -9.87
C ARG A 53 -2.35 3.85 -10.25
N SER A 54 -3.23 4.46 -11.04
CA SER A 54 -4.32 3.72 -11.67
C SER A 54 -3.77 2.51 -12.44
N ASN A 55 -4.44 1.37 -12.28
CA ASN A 55 -4.05 0.09 -12.89
C ASN A 55 -2.69 -0.48 -12.43
N VAL A 56 -2.13 -0.01 -11.31
CA VAL A 56 -0.92 -0.60 -10.70
C VAL A 56 -1.18 -2.00 -10.12
N GLY A 57 -2.44 -2.37 -9.88
CA GLY A 57 -2.83 -3.64 -9.27
C GLY A 57 -3.29 -3.51 -7.80
N LYS A 58 -3.63 -2.29 -7.34
CA LYS A 58 -3.99 -2.02 -5.94
C LYS A 58 -5.19 -2.84 -5.46
N SER A 59 -6.30 -2.86 -6.18
CA SER A 59 -7.48 -3.67 -5.82
C SER A 59 -7.20 -5.17 -5.91
N SER A 60 -6.40 -5.62 -6.89
CA SER A 60 -5.97 -7.02 -6.98
C SER A 60 -5.11 -7.43 -5.77
N LEU A 61 -4.21 -6.52 -5.34
CA LEU A 61 -3.40 -6.76 -4.16
C LEU A 61 -4.25 -6.83 -2.88
N LEU A 62 -5.18 -5.90 -2.67
CA LEU A 62 -6.08 -5.93 -1.52
C LEU A 62 -6.89 -7.24 -1.47
N ASN A 63 -7.39 -7.69 -2.62
CA ASN A 63 -8.09 -8.97 -2.72
C ASN A 63 -7.16 -10.16 -2.42
N ALA A 64 -5.93 -10.17 -2.94
CA ALA A 64 -4.95 -11.22 -2.67
C ALA A 64 -4.51 -11.27 -1.20
N LEU A 65 -4.25 -10.11 -0.58
CA LEU A 65 -3.91 -10.01 0.84
C LEU A 65 -5.02 -10.57 1.73
N THR A 66 -6.27 -10.23 1.42
CA THR A 66 -7.42 -10.63 2.23
C THR A 66 -7.98 -12.00 1.87
N GLY A 67 -7.48 -12.64 0.80
CA GLY A 67 -8.01 -13.91 0.30
C GLY A 67 -9.45 -13.82 -0.20
N ARG A 68 -9.92 -12.63 -0.60
CA ARG A 68 -11.30 -12.35 -1.02
C ARG A 68 -11.35 -11.82 -2.45
N ASN A 69 -12.20 -12.38 -3.28
CA ASN A 69 -12.27 -12.06 -4.71
C ASN A 69 -12.96 -10.71 -5.02
N SER A 70 -13.61 -10.07 -4.05
CA SER A 70 -14.42 -8.88 -4.30
C SER A 70 -14.46 -7.87 -3.15
N LEU A 71 -13.49 -7.89 -2.23
CA LEU A 71 -13.45 -6.92 -1.13
C LEU A 71 -13.22 -5.51 -1.68
N ALA A 72 -12.18 -5.34 -2.49
CA ALA A 72 -11.95 -4.12 -3.25
C ALA A 72 -12.50 -4.29 -4.67
N ARG A 73 -13.42 -3.41 -5.07
CA ARG A 73 -13.96 -3.42 -6.43
C ARG A 73 -12.87 -3.04 -7.42
N THR A 74 -12.52 -3.95 -8.32
CA THR A 74 -11.67 -3.63 -9.47
C THR A 74 -12.46 -2.77 -10.45
N SER A 75 -12.30 -1.47 -10.37
CA SER A 75 -12.91 -0.54 -11.33
C SER A 75 -11.97 -0.36 -12.52
N ASN A 76 -12.40 -0.81 -13.70
CA ASN A 76 -11.69 -0.54 -14.96
C ASN A 76 -11.95 0.87 -15.50
N THR A 77 -12.74 1.70 -14.80
CA THR A 77 -13.07 3.06 -15.23
C THR A 77 -12.15 4.06 -14.52
N PRO A 78 -11.19 4.68 -15.22
CA PRO A 78 -10.32 5.71 -14.64
C PRO A 78 -11.14 6.89 -14.11
N GLY A 79 -10.78 7.38 -12.90
CA GLY A 79 -11.39 8.60 -12.32
C GLY A 79 -12.67 8.40 -11.52
N ARG A 80 -13.15 7.18 -11.31
CA ARG A 80 -14.44 6.94 -10.65
C ARG A 80 -14.38 6.94 -9.11
N THR A 81 -13.24 6.67 -8.50
CA THR A 81 -13.11 6.60 -7.03
C THR A 81 -12.11 7.64 -6.58
N GLN A 82 -12.60 8.78 -6.08
CA GLN A 82 -11.80 9.83 -5.43
C GLN A 82 -11.96 9.78 -3.92
N GLU A 83 -12.30 8.61 -3.38
CA GLU A 83 -12.63 8.39 -1.99
C GLU A 83 -11.60 7.49 -1.33
N LEU A 84 -11.35 7.71 -0.06
CA LEU A 84 -10.62 6.79 0.79
C LEU A 84 -11.57 5.67 1.20
N ASN A 85 -11.22 4.40 0.94
CA ASN A 85 -12.03 3.26 1.34
C ASN A 85 -11.38 2.55 2.52
N PHE A 86 -12.15 2.34 3.57
CA PHE A 86 -11.70 1.74 4.82
C PHE A 86 -12.25 0.33 4.96
N PHE A 87 -11.39 -0.59 5.40
CA PHE A 87 -11.73 -1.97 5.66
C PHE A 87 -11.22 -2.35 7.05
N ASP A 88 -12.12 -2.82 7.92
CA ASP A 88 -11.75 -3.33 9.23
C ASP A 88 -11.20 -4.75 9.11
N VAL A 89 -10.11 -5.04 9.80
CA VAL A 89 -9.52 -6.36 9.98
C VAL A 89 -9.69 -6.77 11.44
N GLY A 90 -10.32 -7.91 11.68
CA GLY A 90 -10.85 -8.30 12.99
C GLY A 90 -12.29 -7.78 13.16
N GLU A 91 -13.01 -8.28 14.15
CA GLU A 91 -14.41 -7.88 14.38
C GLU A 91 -14.57 -7.52 15.83
N ASP A 92 -14.25 -7.95 16.81
CA ASP A 92 -14.41 -7.54 18.21
C ASP A 92 -13.27 -8.09 19.08
N PRO A 93 -12.19 -7.33 19.18
CA PRO A 93 -11.95 -5.95 18.68
C PRO A 93 -11.51 -5.89 17.22
N VAL A 94 -11.66 -4.73 16.58
CA VAL A 94 -10.97 -4.40 15.31
C VAL A 94 -9.47 -4.30 15.61
N LEU A 95 -8.68 -5.12 14.91
CA LEU A 95 -7.24 -5.18 15.12
C LEU A 95 -6.51 -4.00 14.44
N PHE A 96 -6.88 -3.72 13.19
CA PHE A 96 -6.36 -2.60 12.39
C PHE A 96 -7.26 -2.35 11.18
N ARG A 97 -6.98 -1.27 10.45
CA ARG A 97 -7.69 -0.92 9.22
C ARG A 97 -6.76 -0.92 8.02
N LEU A 98 -7.26 -1.43 6.88
CA LEU A 98 -6.66 -1.21 5.57
C LEU A 98 -7.35 -0.01 4.93
N VAL A 99 -6.56 0.90 4.35
CA VAL A 99 -7.08 2.12 3.70
C VAL A 99 -6.70 2.11 2.23
N ASP A 100 -7.68 1.92 1.35
CA ASP A 100 -7.49 2.02 -0.09
C ASP A 100 -7.55 3.50 -0.52
N MET A 101 -6.40 4.09 -0.83
CA MET A 101 -6.33 5.46 -1.30
C MET A 101 -6.74 5.54 -2.77
N PRO A 102 -7.39 6.64 -3.20
CA PRO A 102 -7.72 6.81 -4.61
C PRO A 102 -6.46 6.81 -5.47
N GLY A 103 -6.50 6.10 -6.59
CA GLY A 103 -5.38 6.01 -7.53
C GLY A 103 -4.99 7.39 -8.07
N TYR A 104 -3.72 7.55 -8.40
CA TYR A 104 -3.17 8.78 -9.00
C TYR A 104 -2.62 8.55 -10.40
N GLY A 105 -2.08 9.62 -11.04
CA GLY A 105 -1.41 9.51 -12.33
C GLY A 105 -2.35 9.35 -13.53
N PHE A 106 -3.57 9.87 -13.44
CA PHE A 106 -4.49 9.91 -14.57
C PHE A 106 -4.00 10.93 -15.62
N ALA A 107 -3.44 10.49 -16.72
CA ALA A 107 -2.91 11.35 -17.78
C ALA A 107 -3.95 12.30 -18.40
N LYS A 108 -5.25 12.03 -18.22
CA LYS A 108 -6.37 12.80 -18.78
C LYS A 108 -7.32 13.36 -17.72
N ALA A 109 -6.94 13.37 -16.44
CA ALA A 109 -7.82 13.93 -15.41
C ALA A 109 -7.84 15.47 -15.52
N PRO A 110 -9.02 16.09 -15.36
CA PRO A 110 -9.12 17.55 -15.22
C PRO A 110 -8.25 18.06 -14.07
N LYS A 111 -7.67 19.26 -14.22
CA LYS A 111 -6.76 19.83 -13.22
C LYS A 111 -7.40 20.00 -11.85
N ASP A 112 -8.67 20.35 -11.79
CA ASP A 112 -9.43 20.50 -10.55
C ASP A 112 -9.61 19.16 -9.81
N VAL A 113 -9.74 18.05 -10.55
CA VAL A 113 -9.79 16.69 -10.02
C VAL A 113 -8.45 16.31 -9.36
N VAL A 114 -7.33 16.59 -10.05
CA VAL A 114 -5.99 16.34 -9.52
C VAL A 114 -5.72 17.17 -8.27
N LEU A 115 -6.14 18.45 -8.26
CA LEU A 115 -5.98 19.33 -7.11
C LEU A 115 -6.79 18.85 -5.91
N ARG A 116 -8.07 18.49 -6.09
CA ARG A 116 -8.91 17.94 -5.02
C ARG A 116 -8.32 16.66 -4.43
N TRP A 117 -7.81 15.77 -5.28
CA TRP A 117 -7.10 14.57 -4.86
C TRP A 117 -5.88 14.93 -3.98
N ARG A 118 -5.04 15.88 -4.45
CA ARG A 118 -3.84 16.29 -3.70
C ARG A 118 -4.20 16.86 -2.33
N PHE A 119 -5.22 17.70 -2.23
CA PHE A 119 -5.69 18.25 -0.95
C PHE A 119 -6.18 17.15 -0.02
N LEU A 120 -7.08 16.27 -0.49
CA LEU A 120 -7.60 15.18 0.33
C LEU A 120 -6.48 14.30 0.89
N ILE A 121 -5.54 13.89 0.03
CA ILE A 121 -4.43 13.01 0.43
C ILE A 121 -3.47 13.73 1.38
N ASN A 122 -3.07 14.96 1.07
CA ASN A 122 -2.15 15.73 1.92
C ASN A 122 -2.74 15.92 3.33
N ASP A 123 -4.01 16.30 3.42
CA ASP A 123 -4.67 16.52 4.70
C ASP A 123 -4.88 15.19 5.46
N PHE A 124 -5.21 14.10 4.75
CA PHE A 124 -5.27 12.76 5.34
C PHE A 124 -3.91 12.34 5.92
N LEU A 125 -2.83 12.46 5.15
CA LEU A 125 -1.49 12.07 5.61
C LEU A 125 -1.02 12.89 6.82
N ARG A 126 -1.29 14.20 6.86
CA ARG A 126 -0.87 15.07 7.95
C ARG A 126 -1.73 14.98 9.20
N GLY A 127 -3.01 14.67 9.05
CA GLY A 127 -3.98 14.67 10.15
C GLY A 127 -4.27 13.29 10.74
N ARG A 128 -3.88 12.20 10.07
CA ARG A 128 -4.28 10.85 10.48
C ARG A 128 -3.23 10.18 11.37
N THR A 129 -3.25 10.47 12.66
CA THR A 129 -2.24 10.01 13.64
C THR A 129 -2.18 8.48 13.83
N VAL A 130 -3.26 7.78 13.51
CA VAL A 130 -3.33 6.30 13.56
C VAL A 130 -2.78 5.63 12.30
N LEU A 131 -2.44 6.40 11.25
CA LEU A 131 -1.79 5.88 10.05
C LEU A 131 -0.33 5.51 10.38
N LYS A 132 -0.06 4.22 10.42
CA LYS A 132 1.25 3.67 10.80
C LYS A 132 2.20 3.55 9.62
N ARG A 133 1.66 3.19 8.45
CA ARG A 133 2.47 2.99 7.24
C ARG A 133 1.65 3.15 5.98
N THR A 134 2.28 3.63 4.92
CA THR A 134 1.72 3.60 3.57
C THR A 134 2.51 2.60 2.71
N LEU A 135 1.83 1.72 2.00
CA LEU A 135 2.40 0.87 0.96
C LEU A 135 2.28 1.59 -0.38
N VAL A 136 3.40 2.01 -0.94
CA VAL A 136 3.47 2.69 -2.25
C VAL A 136 3.67 1.64 -3.33
N LEU A 137 2.65 1.40 -4.12
CA LEU A 137 2.62 0.38 -5.14
C LEU A 137 3.19 0.90 -6.45
N VAL A 138 4.18 0.21 -6.97
CA VAL A 138 4.86 0.52 -8.23
C VAL A 138 4.82 -0.70 -9.14
N ASP A 139 4.42 -0.53 -10.40
CA ASP A 139 4.41 -1.62 -11.38
C ASP A 139 5.85 -1.99 -11.76
N ALA A 140 6.26 -3.23 -11.48
CA ALA A 140 7.63 -3.72 -11.68
C ALA A 140 8.10 -3.59 -13.13
N ARG A 141 7.17 -3.62 -14.10
CA ARG A 141 7.48 -3.46 -15.55
C ARG A 141 7.99 -2.06 -15.91
N HIS A 142 7.73 -1.07 -15.07
CA HIS A 142 7.98 0.34 -15.35
C HIS A 142 8.87 1.02 -14.32
N GLY A 143 9.01 0.47 -13.13
CA GLY A 143 9.69 1.10 -12.01
C GLY A 143 9.03 2.42 -11.56
N ILE A 144 9.72 3.14 -10.68
CA ILE A 144 9.26 4.42 -10.14
C ILE A 144 9.17 5.47 -11.25
N LYS A 145 8.04 6.19 -11.31
CA LYS A 145 7.80 7.31 -12.22
C LYS A 145 7.71 8.62 -11.44
N ASP A 146 7.76 9.76 -12.14
CA ASP A 146 7.73 11.08 -11.51
C ASP A 146 6.47 11.29 -10.66
N VAL A 147 5.32 10.78 -11.12
CA VAL A 147 4.08 10.85 -10.34
C VAL A 147 4.13 10.00 -9.05
N ASP A 148 4.91 8.92 -9.03
CA ASP A 148 5.18 8.15 -7.80
C ASP A 148 6.09 8.96 -6.88
N ARG A 149 7.11 9.64 -7.42
CA ARG A 149 8.00 10.54 -6.69
C ARG A 149 7.25 11.71 -6.05
N ASP A 150 6.24 12.26 -6.72
CA ASP A 150 5.37 13.30 -6.15
C ASP A 150 4.65 12.79 -4.90
N VAL A 151 4.11 11.57 -4.93
CA VAL A 151 3.44 10.96 -3.76
C VAL A 151 4.45 10.62 -2.65
N MET A 152 5.60 10.06 -3.00
CA MET A 152 6.67 9.78 -2.04
C MET A 152 7.13 11.08 -1.34
N LYS A 153 7.24 12.19 -2.08
CA LYS A 153 7.56 13.51 -1.51
C LYS A 153 6.47 13.97 -0.53
N MET A 154 5.18 13.78 -0.84
CA MET A 154 4.10 14.11 0.11
C MET A 154 4.21 13.30 1.39
N LEU A 155 4.57 12.02 1.31
CA LEU A 155 4.80 11.15 2.47
C LEU A 155 6.01 11.59 3.28
N ASP A 156 7.12 11.94 2.62
CA ASP A 156 8.33 12.49 3.26
C ASP A 156 8.01 13.79 4.01
N GLU A 157 7.28 14.73 3.38
CA GLU A 157 6.87 16.01 3.98
C GLU A 157 5.88 15.85 5.14
N ALA A 158 5.03 14.82 5.10
CA ALA A 158 4.09 14.50 6.17
C ALA A 158 4.71 13.64 7.29
N ALA A 159 5.98 13.22 7.15
CA ALA A 159 6.67 12.29 8.04
C ALA A 159 5.90 10.96 8.24
N VAL A 160 5.21 10.49 7.21
CA VAL A 160 4.49 9.21 7.21
C VAL A 160 5.40 8.13 6.66
N SER A 161 5.72 7.13 7.48
CA SER A 161 6.51 5.97 7.05
C SER A 161 5.87 5.26 5.87
N TYR A 162 6.68 4.87 4.88
CA TYR A 162 6.18 4.08 3.76
C TYR A 162 7.17 3.02 3.28
N ARG A 163 6.63 1.96 2.69
CA ARG A 163 7.39 0.90 2.03
C ARG A 163 6.97 0.82 0.57
N ILE A 164 7.94 0.67 -0.33
CA ILE A 164 7.66 0.50 -1.75
C ILE A 164 7.42 -0.99 -2.02
N VAL A 165 6.35 -1.27 -2.77
CA VAL A 165 5.95 -2.61 -3.18
C VAL A 165 5.94 -2.68 -4.70
N LEU A 166 6.81 -3.49 -5.29
CA LEU A 166 6.80 -3.77 -6.72
C LEU A 166 5.72 -4.79 -7.04
N THR A 167 4.70 -4.38 -7.77
CA THR A 167 3.58 -5.25 -8.20
C THR A 167 3.85 -5.88 -9.56
N LYS A 168 3.13 -6.94 -9.90
CA LYS A 168 3.19 -7.63 -11.21
C LYS A 168 4.59 -8.20 -11.52
N ALA A 169 5.27 -8.69 -10.49
CA ALA A 169 6.61 -9.27 -10.63
C ALA A 169 6.64 -10.46 -11.62
N ASP A 170 5.50 -11.14 -11.78
CA ASP A 170 5.30 -12.25 -12.73
C ASP A 170 5.26 -11.82 -14.21
N LYS A 171 5.15 -10.53 -14.50
CA LYS A 171 5.02 -9.99 -15.87
C LYS A 171 6.35 -9.54 -16.50
N ILE A 172 7.48 -9.72 -15.81
CA ILE A 172 8.82 -9.40 -16.28
C ILE A 172 9.79 -10.55 -16.01
N LYS A 173 10.91 -10.56 -16.72
CA LYS A 173 11.95 -11.57 -16.54
C LYS A 173 12.67 -11.40 -15.18
N PRO A 174 13.18 -12.48 -14.58
CA PRO A 174 13.89 -12.40 -13.31
C PRO A 174 15.02 -11.36 -13.29
N THR A 175 15.81 -11.30 -14.35
CA THR A 175 16.92 -10.33 -14.49
C THR A 175 16.43 -8.87 -14.54
N GLU A 176 15.31 -8.61 -15.20
CA GLU A 176 14.69 -7.28 -15.24
C GLU A 176 14.11 -6.91 -13.88
N LEU A 177 13.51 -7.88 -13.18
CA LEU A 177 13.01 -7.69 -11.82
C LEU A 177 14.14 -7.34 -10.86
N GLU A 178 15.27 -8.05 -10.90
CA GLU A 178 16.45 -7.76 -10.09
C GLU A 178 16.97 -6.34 -10.32
N GLN A 179 17.05 -5.90 -11.58
CA GLN A 179 17.46 -4.54 -11.92
C GLN A 179 16.49 -3.49 -11.40
N THR A 180 15.18 -3.70 -11.58
CA THR A 180 14.14 -2.80 -11.09
C THR A 180 14.15 -2.74 -9.57
N LEU A 181 14.33 -3.88 -8.90
CA LEU A 181 14.40 -3.97 -7.45
C LEU A 181 15.62 -3.18 -6.92
N ALA A 182 16.81 -3.42 -7.49
CA ALA A 182 18.02 -2.71 -7.10
C ALA A 182 17.91 -1.19 -7.28
N ALA A 183 17.36 -0.72 -8.42
CA ALA A 183 17.13 0.70 -8.66
C ALA A 183 16.12 1.30 -7.68
N THR A 184 15.05 0.56 -7.37
CA THR A 184 14.02 1.00 -6.43
C THR A 184 14.55 1.08 -5.00
N ILE A 185 15.36 0.11 -4.55
CA ILE A 185 16.04 0.13 -3.24
C ILE A 185 17.00 1.32 -3.16
N ALA A 186 17.78 1.58 -4.21
CA ALA A 186 18.70 2.70 -4.24
C ALA A 186 17.96 4.04 -4.07
N GLU A 187 16.80 4.22 -4.73
CA GLU A 187 15.98 5.41 -4.55
C GLU A 187 15.33 5.48 -3.16
N ALA A 188 14.78 4.38 -2.64
CA ALA A 188 14.17 4.33 -1.31
C ALA A 188 15.15 4.80 -0.22
N ARG A 189 16.39 4.37 -0.28
CA ARG A 189 17.45 4.73 0.68
C ARG A 189 17.81 6.21 0.69
N THR A 190 17.43 6.97 -0.31
CA THR A 190 17.64 8.44 -0.35
C THR A 190 16.47 9.21 0.28
N ARG A 191 15.39 8.54 0.69
CA ARG A 191 14.16 9.14 1.16
C ARG A 191 14.03 9.04 2.68
N PRO A 192 13.73 10.14 3.39
CA PRO A 192 13.74 10.15 4.85
C PRO A 192 12.64 9.32 5.51
N ALA A 193 11.46 9.16 4.85
CA ALA A 193 10.34 8.41 5.40
C ALA A 193 10.17 7.01 4.78
N ALA A 194 10.99 6.66 3.77
CA ALA A 194 10.92 5.35 3.13
C ALA A 194 11.66 4.28 3.93
N TYR A 195 11.07 3.09 4.02
CA TYR A 195 11.81 1.91 4.41
C TYR A 195 12.86 1.59 3.36
N PRO A 196 14.07 1.19 3.78
CA PRO A 196 15.21 0.96 2.87
C PRO A 196 15.09 -0.31 2.03
N ASP A 197 14.17 -1.19 2.38
CA ASP A 197 13.88 -2.44 1.71
C ASP A 197 12.60 -2.36 0.89
N VAL A 198 12.56 -3.13 -0.20
CA VAL A 198 11.47 -3.18 -1.18
C VAL A 198 11.05 -4.63 -1.36
N ILE A 199 9.76 -4.88 -1.39
CA ILE A 199 9.22 -6.21 -1.68
C ILE A 199 8.63 -6.27 -3.09
N ALA A 200 8.89 -7.38 -3.79
CA ALA A 200 8.29 -7.67 -5.10
C ALA A 200 7.20 -8.74 -4.95
N ILE A 201 6.02 -8.45 -5.51
CA ILE A 201 4.84 -9.32 -5.37
C ILE A 201 4.15 -9.58 -6.70
N SER A 202 3.40 -10.69 -6.74
CA SER A 202 2.40 -10.96 -7.76
C SER A 202 1.08 -11.36 -7.11
N SER A 203 0.03 -10.59 -7.36
CA SER A 203 -1.33 -10.95 -6.92
C SER A 203 -1.91 -12.13 -7.71
N ASP A 204 -1.38 -12.41 -8.92
CA ASP A 204 -1.85 -13.50 -9.77
C ASP A 204 -1.28 -14.85 -9.33
N THR A 205 0.01 -14.89 -8.96
CA THR A 205 0.70 -16.13 -8.57
C THR A 205 0.76 -16.34 -7.06
N GLY A 206 0.49 -15.31 -6.27
CA GLY A 206 0.64 -15.33 -4.80
C GLY A 206 2.06 -15.04 -4.31
N GLN A 207 3.03 -14.84 -5.20
CA GLN A 207 4.42 -14.53 -4.84
C GLN A 207 4.48 -13.28 -3.94
N GLY A 208 5.18 -13.36 -2.81
CA GLY A 208 5.43 -12.25 -1.89
C GLY A 208 4.20 -11.82 -1.07
N ILE A 209 3.03 -12.46 -1.24
CA ILE A 209 1.80 -12.07 -0.52
C ILE A 209 1.87 -12.47 0.96
N ALA A 210 2.44 -13.61 1.28
CA ALA A 210 2.60 -14.07 2.66
C ALA A 210 3.53 -13.14 3.45
N GLU A 211 4.66 -12.79 2.87
CA GLU A 211 5.63 -11.86 3.40
C GLU A 211 5.04 -10.46 3.57
N LEU A 212 4.29 -9.97 2.56
CA LEU A 212 3.64 -8.66 2.65
C LEU A 212 2.58 -8.61 3.76
N ARG A 213 1.84 -9.70 4.02
CA ARG A 213 0.95 -9.79 5.19
C ARG A 213 1.71 -9.61 6.49
N ALA A 214 2.84 -10.27 6.65
CA ALA A 214 3.68 -10.16 7.84
C ALA A 214 4.20 -8.73 8.03
N LEU A 215 4.64 -8.06 6.95
CA LEU A 215 5.06 -6.67 6.97
C LEU A 215 3.92 -5.67 7.26
N VAL A 216 2.68 -6.01 6.92
CA VAL A 216 1.50 -5.22 7.33
C VAL A 216 1.25 -5.37 8.83
N ILE A 217 1.34 -6.59 9.37
CA ILE A 217 1.18 -6.83 10.81
C ILE A 217 2.29 -6.13 11.59
N GLU A 218 3.55 -6.24 11.17
CA GLU A 218 4.68 -5.53 11.77
C GLU A 218 4.43 -4.02 11.83
N ALA A 219 3.81 -3.42 10.83
CA ALA A 219 3.53 -2.00 10.79
C ALA A 219 2.49 -1.53 11.83
N VAL A 220 1.61 -2.42 12.30
CA VAL A 220 0.50 -2.09 13.21
C VAL A 220 0.70 -2.63 14.63
N SER A 221 1.76 -3.42 14.84
CA SER A 221 2.20 -3.89 16.16
C SER A 221 2.98 -2.81 16.87
#